data_f54e9f76772ec84f736aad228c361630
#
_entry.id   f54e9f76772ec84f736aad228c361630
#
_cell.length_a   1.000
_cell.length_b   1.000
_cell.length_c   1.000
_cell.angle_alpha   90.00
_cell.angle_beta   90.00
_cell.angle_gamma   90.00
#
_symmetry.space_group_name_H-M   'P 1'
#
loop_
_entity.id
_entity.type
_entity.pdbx_description
1 polymer ?
#
loop_
_entity_poly.entity_id
_entity_poly.type
_entity_poly.pdbx_seq_one_letter_code
_entity_poly.pdbx_strand_id
1 'polypeptide(L)'
;DILEEFLRALNDNPTVHGDYCIVPITHTILLGELASLITSFKENRKNLSIANMEDALTKKLYSTYLSFLPIDQFAYDLKMNVDNRGSFTEFIRTADRGQVSINVSKPGITKGNHWHHTKNEKFLVVSGEALIQFRELDSDDIIEYQVSGEKLQVVDIPTGYTHSIVNIGETDLVTVMWVNEC
;
A
#
# COMPACT_ATOMS: atom_id res chain seq x y z
N ASP A 1 18.45 2.01 -23.26
CA ASP A 1 19.07 0.95 -22.47
C ASP A 1 20.45 0.67 -23.04
N ILE A 2 21.39 0.14 -22.23
CA ILE A 2 22.79 -0.09 -22.63
C ILE A 2 22.91 -1.05 -23.81
N LEU A 3 22.13 -2.13 -23.80
CA LEU A 3 22.12 -3.12 -24.88
C LEU A 3 21.64 -2.52 -26.20
N GLU A 4 20.64 -1.67 -26.14
CA GLU A 4 20.12 -0.96 -27.30
C GLU A 4 21.16 0.00 -27.90
N GLU A 5 21.89 0.73 -27.06
CA GLU A 5 22.98 1.61 -27.52
C GLU A 5 24.15 0.80 -28.14
N PHE A 6 24.47 -0.39 -27.61
CA PHE A 6 25.44 -1.28 -28.27
C PHE A 6 24.95 -1.77 -29.65
N LEU A 7 23.68 -2.14 -29.76
CA LEU A 7 23.11 -2.55 -31.05
C LEU A 7 23.08 -1.37 -32.04
N ARG A 8 22.79 -0.16 -31.56
CA ARG A 8 22.86 1.05 -32.38
C ARG A 8 24.27 1.33 -32.88
N ALA A 9 25.26 1.20 -32.02
CA ALA A 9 26.68 1.36 -32.38
C ALA A 9 27.14 0.31 -33.40
N LEU A 10 26.71 -0.95 -33.25
CA LEU A 10 27.00 -2.02 -34.20
C LEU A 10 26.36 -1.79 -35.58
N ASN A 11 25.29 -1.04 -35.67
CA ASN A 11 24.58 -0.69 -36.90
C ASN A 11 24.97 0.71 -37.42
N ASP A 12 26.13 1.23 -37.05
CA ASP A 12 26.63 2.55 -37.45
C ASP A 12 25.70 3.73 -37.15
N ASN A 13 24.87 3.59 -36.12
CA ASN A 13 23.91 4.61 -35.69
C ASN A 13 23.97 4.86 -34.15
N PRO A 14 25.13 5.09 -33.57
CA PRO A 14 25.30 5.33 -32.14
C PRO A 14 24.68 6.66 -31.70
N THR A 15 24.28 6.74 -30.43
CA THR A 15 24.06 8.03 -29.80
C THR A 15 25.42 8.62 -29.46
N VAL A 16 25.72 9.84 -29.93
CA VAL A 16 27.03 10.47 -29.78
C VAL A 16 26.94 11.80 -29.02
N HIS A 17 28.00 12.13 -28.31
CA HIS A 17 28.25 13.45 -27.75
C HIS A 17 29.72 13.80 -27.99
N GLY A 18 29.96 14.80 -28.88
CA GLY A 18 31.30 15.04 -29.42
C GLY A 18 31.83 13.80 -30.14
N ASP A 19 33.03 13.38 -29.83
CA ASP A 19 33.71 12.24 -30.43
C ASP A 19 33.40 10.88 -29.73
N TYR A 20 32.48 10.85 -28.78
CA TYR A 20 32.20 9.68 -27.95
C TYR A 20 30.81 9.12 -28.17
N CYS A 21 30.70 7.80 -28.30
CA CYS A 21 29.43 7.10 -28.14
C CYS A 21 29.00 7.14 -26.67
N ILE A 22 27.76 7.49 -26.40
CA ILE A 22 27.25 7.65 -25.05
C ILE A 22 25.99 6.79 -24.82
N VAL A 23 25.75 6.45 -23.57
CA VAL A 23 24.44 5.95 -23.10
C VAL A 23 23.69 7.17 -22.53
N PRO A 24 22.60 7.63 -23.16
CA PRO A 24 21.96 8.91 -22.80
C PRO A 24 21.25 8.88 -21.45
N ILE A 25 20.82 7.70 -20.97
CA ILE A 25 20.14 7.55 -19.69
C ILE A 25 21.10 6.99 -18.66
N THR A 26 21.67 7.88 -17.85
CA THR A 26 22.56 7.52 -16.74
C THR A 26 22.04 8.09 -15.42
N HIS A 27 22.50 7.49 -14.34
CA HIS A 27 22.22 7.96 -12.98
C HIS A 27 23.54 8.13 -12.23
N THR A 28 23.63 9.20 -11.46
CA THR A 28 24.78 9.46 -10.58
C THR A 28 24.33 9.39 -9.13
N ILE A 29 25.06 8.65 -8.32
CA ILE A 29 24.79 8.50 -6.89
C ILE A 29 26.12 8.29 -6.16
N LEU A 30 26.21 8.77 -4.93
CA LEU A 30 27.37 8.49 -4.08
C LEU A 30 27.34 7.03 -3.62
N LEU A 31 28.50 6.41 -3.49
CA LEU A 31 28.59 4.98 -3.12
C LEU A 31 27.93 4.68 -1.77
N GLY A 32 28.08 5.58 -0.79
CA GLY A 32 27.43 5.45 0.52
C GLY A 32 25.91 5.55 0.45
N GLU A 33 25.38 6.44 -0.41
CA GLU A 33 23.93 6.56 -0.64
C GLU A 33 23.36 5.33 -1.35
N LEU A 34 24.10 4.79 -2.34
CA LEU A 34 23.73 3.55 -3.03
C LEU A 34 23.63 2.37 -2.05
N ALA A 35 24.65 2.21 -1.19
CA ALA A 35 24.66 1.17 -0.17
C ALA A 35 23.49 1.32 0.81
N SER A 36 23.20 2.53 1.28
CA SER A 36 22.08 2.84 2.16
C SER A 36 20.74 2.54 1.49
N LEU A 37 20.58 2.93 0.22
CA LEU A 37 19.37 2.70 -0.55
C LEU A 37 19.08 1.20 -0.71
N ILE A 38 20.09 0.40 -1.10
CA ILE A 38 19.92 -1.06 -1.25
C ILE A 38 19.60 -1.72 0.10
N THR A 39 20.24 -1.27 1.18
CA THR A 39 19.96 -1.76 2.54
C THR A 39 18.52 -1.45 2.96
N SER A 40 18.00 -0.27 2.60
CA SER A 40 16.63 0.13 2.91
C SER A 40 15.59 -0.82 2.30
N PHE A 41 15.84 -1.41 1.14
CA PHE A 41 14.90 -2.34 0.51
C PHE A 41 14.65 -3.60 1.35
N LYS A 42 15.66 -4.06 2.07
CA LYS A 42 15.51 -5.17 3.02
C LYS A 42 14.68 -4.75 4.24
N GLU A 43 14.91 -3.57 4.76
CA GLU A 43 14.17 -3.05 5.92
C GLU A 43 12.72 -2.71 5.56
N ASN A 44 12.44 -2.27 4.32
CA ASN A 44 11.10 -1.99 3.84
C ASN A 44 10.15 -3.20 3.97
N ARG A 45 10.67 -4.41 3.82
CA ARG A 45 9.89 -5.65 4.00
C ARG A 45 9.53 -5.92 5.47
N LYS A 46 10.32 -5.43 6.43
CA LYS A 46 10.08 -5.60 7.85
C LYS A 46 9.13 -4.53 8.41
N ASN A 47 9.29 -3.29 7.96
CA ASN A 47 8.48 -2.16 8.42
C ASN A 47 7.29 -1.86 7.52
N LEU A 48 7.05 -2.72 6.50
CA LEU A 48 5.95 -2.65 5.53
C LEU A 48 5.98 -1.38 4.66
N SER A 49 7.13 -0.70 4.57
CA SER A 49 7.26 0.52 3.77
C SER A 49 7.53 0.21 2.30
N ILE A 50 7.28 1.19 1.46
CA ILE A 50 7.59 1.15 0.03
C ILE A 50 8.65 2.21 -0.26
N ALA A 51 9.67 1.84 -1.05
CA ALA A 51 10.67 2.78 -1.53
C ALA A 51 10.02 3.83 -2.45
N ASN A 52 10.68 4.99 -2.59
CA ASN A 52 10.21 6.05 -3.49
C ASN A 52 10.25 5.59 -4.95
N MET A 53 9.12 5.15 -5.48
CA MET A 53 8.97 4.66 -6.86
C MET A 53 8.86 5.78 -7.90
N GLU A 54 8.82 7.05 -7.50
CA GLU A 54 8.91 8.20 -8.42
C GLU A 54 10.35 8.42 -8.88
N ASP A 55 11.34 8.09 -8.04
CA ASP A 55 12.74 8.13 -8.42
C ASP A 55 13.12 6.97 -9.35
N ALA A 56 13.57 7.31 -10.56
CA ALA A 56 13.85 6.33 -11.60
C ALA A 56 15.01 5.37 -11.24
N LEU A 57 16.02 5.84 -10.51
CA LEU A 57 17.13 5.01 -10.05
C LEU A 57 16.65 4.04 -8.97
N THR A 58 15.95 4.53 -7.96
CA THR A 58 15.34 3.72 -6.90
C THR A 58 14.45 2.63 -7.47
N LYS A 59 13.57 2.95 -8.42
CA LYS A 59 12.69 1.99 -9.08
C LYS A 59 13.46 0.88 -9.79
N LYS A 60 14.53 1.22 -10.52
CA LYS A 60 15.37 0.23 -11.22
C LYS A 60 16.13 -0.65 -10.25
N LEU A 61 16.73 -0.05 -9.22
CA LEU A 61 17.49 -0.78 -8.20
C LEU A 61 16.58 -1.70 -7.37
N TYR A 62 15.37 -1.26 -7.04
CA TYR A 62 14.40 -2.09 -6.32
C TYR A 62 13.98 -3.31 -7.15
N SER A 63 13.70 -3.13 -8.45
CA SER A 63 13.40 -4.23 -9.36
C SER A 63 14.56 -5.23 -9.44
N THR A 64 15.79 -4.73 -9.52
CA THR A 64 17.01 -5.56 -9.49
C THR A 64 17.14 -6.28 -8.15
N TYR A 65 16.96 -5.58 -7.02
CA TYR A 65 16.99 -6.19 -5.69
C TYR A 65 16.02 -7.36 -5.57
N LEU A 66 14.78 -7.19 -6.01
CA LEU A 66 13.78 -8.26 -5.98
C LEU A 66 14.18 -9.47 -6.84
N SER A 67 14.80 -9.24 -8.01
CA SER A 67 15.23 -10.32 -8.90
C SER A 67 16.39 -11.15 -8.36
N PHE A 68 17.13 -10.62 -7.39
CA PHE A 68 18.24 -11.33 -6.70
C PHE A 68 17.82 -11.94 -5.35
N LEU A 69 16.57 -11.81 -4.95
CA LEU A 69 16.10 -12.52 -3.75
C LEU A 69 16.15 -14.03 -3.98
N PRO A 70 16.60 -14.82 -2.98
CA PRO A 70 16.40 -16.26 -3.00
C PRO A 70 14.92 -16.62 -3.16
N ILE A 71 14.63 -17.71 -3.88
CA ILE A 71 13.25 -18.12 -4.21
C ILE A 71 12.41 -18.34 -2.95
N ASP A 72 13.00 -18.85 -1.89
CA ASP A 72 12.37 -19.07 -0.59
C ASP A 72 12.12 -17.78 0.21
N GLN A 73 12.61 -16.63 -0.26
CA GLN A 73 12.42 -15.32 0.36
C GLN A 73 11.44 -14.42 -0.41
N PHE A 74 10.73 -14.92 -1.40
CA PHE A 74 9.71 -14.12 -2.10
C PHE A 74 8.50 -13.79 -1.21
N ALA A 75 8.13 -14.69 -0.31
CA ALA A 75 7.09 -14.48 0.68
C ALA A 75 7.68 -14.05 2.03
N TYR A 76 6.89 -13.31 2.79
CA TYR A 76 7.16 -12.98 4.18
C TYR A 76 5.84 -12.81 4.95
N ASP A 77 5.86 -13.18 6.21
CA ASP A 77 4.69 -13.14 7.07
C ASP A 77 4.39 -11.72 7.56
N LEU A 78 3.11 -11.41 7.68
CA LEU A 78 2.63 -10.20 8.30
C LEU A 78 2.29 -10.45 9.77
N LYS A 79 2.51 -9.45 10.60
CA LYS A 79 2.08 -9.49 12.00
C LYS A 79 0.56 -9.32 12.08
N MET A 80 -0.14 -10.40 12.36
CA MET A 80 -1.58 -10.37 12.61
C MET A 80 -1.87 -10.03 14.08
N ASN A 81 -2.66 -8.99 14.32
CA ASN A 81 -3.21 -8.70 15.65
C ASN A 81 -4.58 -9.38 15.73
N VAL A 82 -4.66 -10.49 16.44
CA VAL A 82 -5.85 -11.37 16.53
C VAL A 82 -6.47 -11.28 17.93
N ASP A 83 -7.80 -11.14 17.99
CA ASP A 83 -8.60 -11.25 19.21
C ASP A 83 -9.92 -12.02 18.93
N ASN A 84 -10.82 -12.06 19.91
CA ASN A 84 -12.12 -12.75 19.78
C ASN A 84 -13.07 -12.10 18.76
N ARG A 85 -12.81 -10.89 18.33
CA ARG A 85 -13.61 -10.14 17.32
C ARG A 85 -13.13 -10.40 15.89
N GLY A 86 -11.93 -10.96 15.72
CA GLY A 86 -11.29 -11.20 14.43
C GLY A 86 -9.83 -10.80 14.40
N SER A 87 -9.37 -10.15 13.32
CA SER A 87 -7.98 -9.72 13.22
C SER A 87 -7.85 -8.35 12.55
N PHE A 88 -6.70 -7.71 12.80
CA PHE A 88 -6.25 -6.52 12.11
C PHE A 88 -4.79 -6.71 11.68
N THR A 89 -4.50 -6.49 10.41
CA THR A 89 -3.17 -6.75 9.82
C THR A 89 -2.79 -5.60 8.90
N GLU A 90 -1.70 -4.91 9.23
CA GLU A 90 -1.12 -3.92 8.35
C GLU A 90 -0.41 -4.61 7.19
N PHE A 91 -0.53 -4.03 5.98
CA PHE A 91 0.04 -4.58 4.77
C PHE A 91 1.06 -3.65 4.11
N ILE A 92 0.76 -2.36 4.03
CA ILE A 92 1.61 -1.34 3.40
C ILE A 92 1.56 -0.07 4.22
N ARG A 93 2.73 0.57 4.38
CA ARG A 93 2.90 1.92 4.93
C ARG A 93 3.67 2.79 3.95
N THR A 94 3.29 4.05 3.84
CA THR A 94 4.04 5.06 3.10
C THR A 94 4.14 6.32 3.95
N ALA A 95 5.24 7.06 3.79
CA ALA A 95 5.47 8.27 4.58
C ALA A 95 4.50 9.41 4.22
N ASP A 96 3.99 9.41 2.98
CA ASP A 96 3.22 10.52 2.39
C ASP A 96 1.81 10.12 1.92
N ARG A 97 1.50 8.82 1.85
CA ARG A 97 0.24 8.31 1.28
C ARG A 97 -0.50 7.37 2.23
N GLY A 98 -0.10 7.37 3.49
CA GLY A 98 -0.76 6.64 4.55
C GLY A 98 -0.50 5.12 4.53
N GLN A 99 -1.46 4.38 5.03
CA GLN A 99 -1.35 2.96 5.33
C GLN A 99 -2.52 2.18 4.73
N VAL A 100 -2.23 0.95 4.29
CA VAL A 100 -3.25 -0.04 3.91
C VAL A 100 -3.23 -1.20 4.92
N SER A 101 -4.40 -1.60 5.37
CA SER A 101 -4.58 -2.71 6.30
C SER A 101 -5.75 -3.61 5.89
N ILE A 102 -5.74 -4.82 6.41
CA ILE A 102 -6.80 -5.81 6.26
C ILE A 102 -7.43 -6.05 7.63
N ASN A 103 -8.73 -5.91 7.69
CA ASN A 103 -9.52 -6.17 8.89
C ASN A 103 -10.46 -7.34 8.66
N VAL A 104 -10.40 -8.33 9.53
CA VAL A 104 -11.35 -9.46 9.55
C VAL A 104 -12.22 -9.33 10.78
N SER A 105 -13.54 -9.37 10.60
CA SER A 105 -14.50 -9.30 11.71
C SER A 105 -15.42 -10.51 11.70
N LYS A 106 -15.58 -11.13 12.85
CA LYS A 106 -16.51 -12.26 13.05
C LYS A 106 -17.97 -11.83 12.87
N PRO A 107 -18.90 -12.75 12.57
CA PRO A 107 -20.33 -12.45 12.50
C PRO A 107 -20.85 -11.69 13.73
N GLY A 108 -21.67 -10.68 13.50
CA GLY A 108 -22.26 -9.83 14.53
C GLY A 108 -21.32 -8.84 15.21
N ILE A 109 -20.03 -8.81 14.86
CA ILE A 109 -19.07 -7.91 15.48
C ILE A 109 -19.18 -6.51 14.88
N THR A 110 -19.22 -5.53 15.78
CA THR A 110 -19.10 -4.09 15.45
C THR A 110 -17.70 -3.62 15.81
N LYS A 111 -17.05 -2.91 14.89
CA LYS A 111 -15.79 -2.21 15.10
C LYS A 111 -15.96 -0.72 14.78
N GLY A 112 -15.17 0.14 15.42
CA GLY A 112 -15.28 1.60 15.29
C GLY A 112 -15.96 2.23 16.49
N ASN A 113 -17.06 2.98 16.31
CA ASN A 113 -17.71 3.84 17.29
C ASN A 113 -16.78 4.96 17.79
N HIS A 114 -16.02 5.54 16.86
CA HIS A 114 -15.11 6.64 17.12
C HIS A 114 -15.09 7.60 15.94
N TRP A 115 -14.48 8.73 16.12
CA TRP A 115 -14.30 9.78 15.11
C TRP A 115 -12.85 10.29 15.13
N HIS A 116 -12.47 10.97 14.07
CA HIS A 116 -11.11 11.49 13.91
C HIS A 116 -11.12 12.98 13.56
N HIS A 117 -10.06 13.71 13.97
CA HIS A 117 -9.86 15.10 13.62
C HIS A 117 -9.23 15.28 12.23
N THR A 118 -8.23 14.45 11.91
CA THR A 118 -7.39 14.61 10.71
C THR A 118 -7.33 13.34 9.86
N LYS A 119 -7.63 12.19 10.47
CA LYS A 119 -7.59 10.91 9.81
C LYS A 119 -8.81 10.75 8.90
N ASN A 120 -8.55 10.59 7.60
CA ASN A 120 -9.53 10.16 6.60
C ASN A 120 -9.26 8.70 6.28
N GLU A 121 -10.32 7.93 6.09
CA GLU A 121 -10.23 6.51 5.81
C GLU A 121 -11.07 6.15 4.58
N LYS A 122 -10.72 5.03 3.94
CA LYS A 122 -11.52 4.38 2.90
C LYS A 122 -11.72 2.93 3.29
N PHE A 123 -12.95 2.48 3.31
CA PHE A 123 -13.29 1.09 3.54
C PHE A 123 -13.76 0.43 2.25
N LEU A 124 -13.25 -0.78 1.99
CA LEU A 124 -13.63 -1.63 0.89
C LEU A 124 -13.89 -3.03 1.42
N VAL A 125 -15.16 -3.42 1.48
CA VAL A 125 -15.54 -4.81 1.81
C VAL A 125 -15.25 -5.69 0.61
N VAL A 126 -14.43 -6.72 0.82
CA VAL A 126 -14.01 -7.67 -0.24
C VAL A 126 -14.60 -9.07 -0.05
N SER A 127 -15.13 -9.37 1.14
CA SER A 127 -15.84 -10.63 1.44
C SER A 127 -16.79 -10.43 2.61
N GLY A 128 -17.94 -11.06 2.58
CA GLY A 128 -19.00 -10.93 3.60
C GLY A 128 -19.92 -9.74 3.34
N GLU A 129 -20.77 -9.43 4.32
CA GLU A 129 -21.76 -8.35 4.27
C GLU A 129 -21.58 -7.42 5.48
N ALA A 130 -21.60 -6.12 5.23
CA ALA A 130 -21.41 -5.13 6.27
C ALA A 130 -22.44 -4.01 6.22
N LEU A 131 -22.74 -3.46 7.39
CA LEU A 131 -23.41 -2.18 7.58
C LEU A 131 -22.38 -1.17 8.08
N ILE A 132 -22.11 -0.12 7.31
CA ILE A 132 -21.27 1.00 7.71
C ILE A 132 -22.21 2.13 8.13
N GLN A 133 -22.02 2.62 9.35
CA GLN A 133 -22.86 3.65 9.95
C GLN A 133 -22.04 4.90 10.24
N PHE A 134 -22.65 6.05 10.00
CA PHE A 134 -22.09 7.37 10.29
C PHE A 134 -23.08 8.18 11.11
N ARG A 135 -22.55 9.02 11.97
CA ARG A 135 -23.29 10.06 12.68
C ARG A 135 -22.42 11.31 12.78
N GLU A 136 -22.90 12.42 12.29
CA GLU A 136 -22.24 13.71 12.47
C GLU A 136 -22.18 14.06 13.97
N LEU A 137 -21.12 14.76 14.42
CA LEU A 137 -20.91 15.01 15.85
C LEU A 137 -22.04 15.80 16.50
N ASP A 138 -22.65 16.72 15.74
CA ASP A 138 -23.71 17.63 16.22
C ASP A 138 -25.12 17.17 15.79
N SER A 139 -25.28 15.93 15.32
CA SER A 139 -26.57 15.37 14.88
C SER A 139 -26.82 14.00 15.51
N ASP A 140 -28.09 13.66 15.66
CA ASP A 140 -28.55 12.33 16.03
C ASP A 140 -28.90 11.45 14.81
N ASP A 141 -28.86 12.01 13.60
CA ASP A 141 -29.19 11.32 12.37
C ASP A 141 -28.10 10.29 12.04
N ILE A 142 -28.51 9.06 11.76
CA ILE A 142 -27.63 7.97 11.37
C ILE A 142 -27.73 7.78 9.86
N ILE A 143 -26.57 7.82 9.20
CA ILE A 143 -26.41 7.51 7.77
C ILE A 143 -25.88 6.08 7.67
N GLU A 144 -26.50 5.26 6.82
CA GLU A 144 -26.18 3.84 6.69
C GLU A 144 -25.84 3.47 5.26
N TYR A 145 -24.77 2.67 5.11
CA TYR A 145 -24.37 2.05 3.85
C TYR A 145 -24.28 0.54 4.05
N GLN A 146 -25.16 -0.21 3.39
CA GLN A 146 -25.02 -1.66 3.29
C GLN A 146 -24.12 -1.99 2.10
N VAL A 147 -23.05 -2.72 2.36
CA VAL A 147 -22.01 -3.10 1.39
C VAL A 147 -21.67 -4.57 1.49
N SER A 148 -21.18 -5.15 0.39
CA SER A 148 -20.81 -6.57 0.35
C SER A 148 -19.61 -6.83 -0.56
N GLY A 149 -18.98 -8.00 -0.39
CA GLY A 149 -17.93 -8.46 -1.29
C GLY A 149 -18.41 -8.86 -2.69
N GLU A 150 -19.71 -9.00 -2.92
CA GLU A 150 -20.25 -9.31 -4.25
C GLU A 150 -20.30 -8.08 -5.17
N LYS A 151 -20.43 -6.89 -4.58
CA LYS A 151 -20.38 -5.62 -5.30
C LYS A 151 -19.41 -4.69 -4.61
N LEU A 152 -18.19 -4.61 -5.13
CA LEU A 152 -17.13 -3.78 -4.54
C LEU A 152 -17.47 -2.29 -4.61
N GLN A 153 -17.57 -1.67 -3.44
CA GLN A 153 -17.81 -0.24 -3.27
C GLN A 153 -16.84 0.32 -2.23
N VAL A 154 -16.21 1.43 -2.57
CA VAL A 154 -15.43 2.20 -1.59
C VAL A 154 -16.36 3.13 -0.84
N VAL A 155 -16.27 3.10 0.49
CA VAL A 155 -16.93 4.05 1.37
C VAL A 155 -15.86 4.95 1.99
N ASP A 156 -15.94 6.23 1.70
CA ASP A 156 -15.08 7.25 2.31
C ASP A 156 -15.58 7.59 3.72
N ILE A 157 -14.65 7.59 4.67
CA ILE A 157 -14.90 7.94 6.07
C ILE A 157 -14.34 9.35 6.31
N PRO A 158 -15.16 10.40 6.26
CA PRO A 158 -14.68 11.75 6.46
C PRO A 158 -14.42 12.05 7.94
N THR A 159 -13.57 13.03 8.18
CA THR A 159 -13.38 13.60 9.53
C THR A 159 -14.69 14.22 10.04
N GLY A 160 -14.85 14.27 11.37
CA GLY A 160 -16.04 14.87 11.99
C GLY A 160 -17.26 13.95 12.08
N TYR A 161 -17.18 12.73 11.55
CA TYR A 161 -18.22 11.71 11.70
C TYR A 161 -17.77 10.59 12.63
N THR A 162 -18.60 10.29 13.62
CA THR A 162 -18.51 9.00 14.32
C THR A 162 -18.90 7.92 13.36
N HIS A 163 -18.11 6.88 13.23
CA HIS A 163 -18.38 5.79 12.29
C HIS A 163 -18.18 4.42 12.93
N SER A 164 -18.85 3.44 12.38
CA SER A 164 -18.70 2.02 12.72
C SER A 164 -18.92 1.15 11.50
N ILE A 165 -18.39 -0.08 11.57
CA ILE A 165 -18.65 -1.15 10.62
C ILE A 165 -19.11 -2.39 11.39
N VAL A 166 -20.26 -2.91 10.98
CA VAL A 166 -20.90 -4.09 11.57
C VAL A 166 -20.87 -5.23 10.57
N ASN A 167 -20.39 -6.39 10.98
CA ASN A 167 -20.59 -7.61 10.19
C ASN A 167 -22.04 -8.09 10.38
N ILE A 168 -22.86 -7.92 9.35
CA ILE A 168 -24.27 -8.31 9.34
C ILE A 168 -24.49 -9.70 8.68
N GLY A 169 -23.45 -10.29 8.12
CA GLY A 169 -23.49 -11.62 7.50
C GLY A 169 -23.23 -12.76 8.50
N GLU A 170 -23.30 -13.98 7.99
CA GLU A 170 -23.09 -15.22 8.75
C GLU A 170 -21.62 -15.72 8.68
N THR A 171 -20.80 -15.12 7.84
CA THR A 171 -19.39 -15.47 7.64
C THR A 171 -18.46 -14.34 8.09
N ASP A 172 -17.16 -14.60 8.11
CA ASP A 172 -16.18 -13.56 8.39
C ASP A 172 -16.27 -12.43 7.35
N LEU A 173 -16.32 -11.19 7.83
CA LEU A 173 -16.25 -9.99 7.03
C LEU A 173 -14.80 -9.62 6.80
N VAL A 174 -14.38 -9.46 5.55
CA VAL A 174 -13.04 -8.98 5.20
C VAL A 174 -13.12 -7.59 4.57
N THR A 175 -12.46 -6.64 5.22
CA THR A 175 -12.40 -5.24 4.79
C THR A 175 -10.96 -4.83 4.54
N VAL A 176 -10.68 -4.28 3.37
CA VAL A 176 -9.45 -3.53 3.08
C VAL A 176 -9.68 -2.08 3.49
N MET A 177 -8.76 -1.54 4.26
CA MET A 177 -8.84 -0.19 4.80
C MET A 177 -7.61 0.60 4.37
N TRP A 178 -7.83 1.80 3.89
CA TRP A 178 -6.78 2.80 3.69
C TRP A 178 -6.99 3.95 4.66
N VAL A 179 -5.90 4.49 5.21
CA VAL A 179 -5.90 5.67 6.06
C VAL A 179 -4.77 6.61 5.63
N ASN A 180 -5.01 7.93 5.69
CA ASN A 180 -4.04 8.93 5.22
C ASN A 180 -2.83 9.12 6.15
N GLU A 181 -2.86 8.58 7.35
CA GLU A 181 -1.79 8.72 8.35
C GLU A 181 -1.51 7.38 9.05
N CYS A 182 -0.27 7.18 9.52
CA CYS A 182 0.22 5.94 10.15
C CYS A 182 0.33 6.08 11.67
#